data_823753b0e4e78d76e75b715513bd5fae
#
_entry.id   823753b0e4e78d76e75b715513bd5fae
#
_cell.length_a   1.000
_cell.length_b   1.000
_cell.length_c   1.000
_cell.angle_alpha   90.00
_cell.angle_beta   90.00
_cell.angle_gamma   90.00
#
_symmetry.space_group_name_H-M   'P 1'
#
loop_
_entity.id
_entity.type
_entity.pdbx_description
1 polymer ?
#
loop_
_entity_poly.entity_id
_entity_poly.type
_entity_poly.pdbx_seq_one_letter_code
_entity_poly.pdbx_strand_id
1 'polypeptide(L)'
;MTVDIIIPTYKPDETLCLLLHNLQGQTFVVHRVIILNTEEKLWKQAIASYPIEQVLKELPCEYEIFHIAKKDFDHGGTRQFGAEQSDADAMIFMTQDAVPADEFLVEKLVESLFSKEDQVSARVQQNAMEVAGADKSAQGDCLVAVAYARQLPKHDCHIVEQYTRQFNYPKQSRVKTKADIPTLGIKTFFCSDVCAAYRRDLFQELGGFESPVIFNEDMFFAANAIEHGYGVAYAADAKVVHSHNYTMGQQFHRNFDLAVSQKQHSEIFGQVSSEAEGMKLVKSTIAYLFKIRKPWLIFHFGTQCVGKYAGFWMGRHYEKLSRKQILKYTMNPGYWEKIT
;
A
#
# COMPACT_ATOMS: atom_id res chain seq x y z
N MET A 1 5.12 -1.88 -23.11
CA MET A 1 4.73 -1.48 -21.73
C MET A 1 5.81 -1.93 -20.79
N THR A 2 6.35 -1.03 -20.01
CA THR A 2 7.43 -1.24 -19.03
C THR A 2 6.88 -1.10 -17.61
N VAL A 3 7.47 -1.83 -16.66
CA VAL A 3 7.08 -1.80 -15.25
C VAL A 3 8.32 -1.74 -14.38
N ASP A 4 8.42 -0.73 -13.54
CA ASP A 4 9.41 -0.63 -12.48
C ASP A 4 8.82 -1.04 -11.13
N ILE A 5 9.61 -1.72 -10.29
CA ILE A 5 9.22 -2.06 -8.91
C ILE A 5 10.00 -1.19 -7.94
N ILE A 6 9.30 -0.49 -7.05
CA ILE A 6 9.88 0.45 -6.10
C ILE A 6 9.68 -0.09 -4.67
N ILE A 7 10.79 -0.32 -3.97
CA ILE A 7 10.79 -1.01 -2.67
C ILE A 7 11.45 -0.12 -1.61
N PRO A 8 10.66 0.63 -0.81
CA PRO A 8 11.18 1.26 0.40
C PRO A 8 11.65 0.22 1.40
N THR A 9 12.88 0.37 1.91
CA THR A 9 13.47 -0.57 2.88
C THR A 9 13.99 0.13 4.12
N TYR A 10 13.84 -0.54 5.27
CA TYR A 10 14.42 -0.13 6.54
C TYR A 10 14.85 -1.36 7.34
N LYS A 11 16.13 -1.46 7.67
CA LYS A 11 16.71 -2.67 8.30
C LYS A 11 16.35 -3.94 7.50
N PRO A 12 16.73 -4.02 6.22
CA PRO A 12 16.35 -5.16 5.40
C PRO A 12 16.90 -6.46 5.99
N ASP A 13 16.16 -7.55 5.80
CA ASP A 13 16.42 -8.85 6.35
C ASP A 13 16.21 -9.96 5.32
N GLU A 14 16.13 -11.22 5.76
CA GLU A 14 15.88 -12.39 4.93
C GLU A 14 14.58 -12.27 4.10
N THR A 15 13.59 -11.52 4.59
CA THR A 15 12.32 -11.35 3.88
C THR A 15 12.50 -10.56 2.58
N LEU A 16 13.42 -9.57 2.56
CA LEU A 16 13.77 -8.88 1.33
C LEU A 16 14.43 -9.85 0.32
N CYS A 17 15.32 -10.75 0.77
CA CYS A 17 15.90 -11.76 -0.13
C CYS A 17 14.81 -12.64 -0.75
N LEU A 18 13.84 -13.08 0.04
CA LEU A 18 12.73 -13.90 -0.42
C LEU A 18 11.84 -13.13 -1.42
N LEU A 19 11.55 -11.86 -1.16
CA LEU A 19 10.82 -10.99 -2.08
C LEU A 19 11.56 -10.90 -3.43
N LEU A 20 12.84 -10.52 -3.42
CA LEU A 20 13.66 -10.38 -4.61
C LEU A 20 13.79 -11.70 -5.38
N HIS A 21 13.96 -12.82 -4.69
CA HIS A 21 14.00 -14.15 -5.31
C HIS A 21 12.68 -14.47 -6.03
N ASN A 22 11.51 -14.16 -5.42
CA ASN A 22 10.22 -14.41 -6.05
C ASN A 22 9.91 -13.41 -7.21
N LEU A 23 10.61 -12.30 -7.29
CA LEU A 23 10.54 -11.41 -8.45
C LEU A 23 11.27 -11.97 -9.69
N GLN A 24 12.29 -12.81 -9.50
CA GLN A 24 13.02 -13.44 -10.61
C GLN A 24 12.14 -14.33 -11.49
N GLY A 25 11.12 -14.96 -10.88
CA GLY A 25 10.23 -15.92 -11.56
C GLY A 25 8.92 -15.34 -12.08
N GLN A 26 8.75 -14.00 -12.12
CA GLN A 26 7.49 -13.41 -12.56
C GLN A 26 7.26 -13.62 -14.07
N THR A 27 6.02 -13.94 -14.47
CA THR A 27 5.62 -14.11 -15.87
C THR A 27 5.69 -12.84 -16.68
N PHE A 28 5.49 -11.69 -16.04
CA PHE A 28 5.68 -10.38 -16.64
C PHE A 28 7.11 -9.90 -16.37
N VAL A 29 7.83 -9.55 -17.42
CA VAL A 29 9.24 -9.08 -17.31
C VAL A 29 9.27 -7.70 -16.67
N VAL A 30 9.85 -7.60 -15.49
CA VAL A 30 10.12 -6.34 -14.80
C VAL A 30 11.23 -5.60 -15.54
N HIS A 31 11.07 -4.31 -15.75
CA HIS A 31 12.07 -3.46 -16.42
C HIS A 31 13.19 -3.12 -15.45
N ARG A 32 12.87 -2.66 -14.22
CA ARG A 32 13.86 -2.26 -13.22
C ARG A 32 13.33 -2.41 -11.79
N VAL A 33 14.22 -2.70 -10.84
CA VAL A 33 13.93 -2.68 -9.39
C VAL A 33 14.66 -1.49 -8.75
N ILE A 34 13.91 -0.60 -8.11
CA ILE A 34 14.41 0.59 -7.41
C ILE A 34 14.25 0.39 -5.90
N ILE A 35 15.35 0.31 -5.17
CA ILE A 35 15.37 0.14 -3.72
C ILE A 35 15.64 1.49 -3.06
N LEU A 36 14.73 1.91 -2.17
CA LEU A 36 14.82 3.15 -1.41
C LEU A 36 15.18 2.81 0.04
N ASN A 37 16.46 2.63 0.29
CA ASN A 37 16.92 2.20 1.61
C ASN A 37 17.08 3.37 2.58
N THR A 38 16.43 3.27 3.73
CA THR A 38 16.61 4.21 4.84
C THR A 38 17.79 3.82 5.69
N GLU A 39 18.81 4.72 5.80
CA GLU A 39 20.09 4.56 6.51
C GLU A 39 21.06 3.58 5.85
N GLU A 40 22.02 4.11 5.12
CA GLU A 40 23.09 3.35 4.45
C GLU A 40 23.83 2.39 5.42
N LYS A 41 24.04 2.80 6.67
CA LYS A 41 24.67 1.95 7.69
C LYS A 41 23.88 0.65 7.93
N LEU A 42 22.54 0.73 7.92
CA LEU A 42 21.69 -0.44 8.13
C LEU A 42 21.71 -1.37 6.91
N TRP A 43 21.84 -0.81 5.71
CA TRP A 43 22.05 -1.58 4.49
C TRP A 43 23.36 -2.37 4.55
N LYS A 44 24.47 -1.71 4.89
CA LYS A 44 25.78 -2.36 5.05
C LYS A 44 25.76 -3.50 6.08
N GLN A 45 25.01 -3.34 7.17
CA GLN A 45 24.81 -4.40 8.16
C GLN A 45 24.00 -5.57 7.58
N ALA A 46 22.95 -5.28 6.81
CA ALA A 46 22.08 -6.30 6.23
C ALA A 46 22.82 -7.15 5.18
N ILE A 47 23.57 -6.54 4.25
CA ILE A 47 24.33 -7.27 3.23
C ILE A 47 25.47 -8.11 3.82
N ALA A 48 25.98 -7.74 4.99
CA ALA A 48 26.95 -8.56 5.74
C ALA A 48 26.31 -9.80 6.40
N SER A 49 24.98 -9.79 6.61
CA SER A 49 24.24 -10.85 7.32
C SER A 49 23.40 -11.72 6.40
N TYR A 50 22.95 -11.18 5.27
CA TYR A 50 22.03 -11.82 4.32
C TYR A 50 22.56 -11.70 2.88
N PRO A 51 22.27 -12.66 1.97
CA PRO A 51 22.80 -12.69 0.61
C PRO A 51 22.08 -11.72 -0.34
N ILE A 52 21.72 -10.51 0.13
CA ILE A 52 20.92 -9.52 -0.63
C ILE A 52 21.61 -9.15 -1.94
N GLU A 53 22.91 -8.86 -1.93
CA GLU A 53 23.66 -8.49 -3.13
C GLU A 53 23.75 -9.63 -4.15
N GLN A 54 23.83 -10.88 -3.68
CA GLN A 54 23.81 -12.03 -4.58
C GLN A 54 22.46 -12.15 -5.26
N VAL A 55 21.36 -12.08 -4.51
CA VAL A 55 20.00 -12.17 -5.07
C VAL A 55 19.71 -11.02 -6.03
N LEU A 56 20.19 -9.81 -5.75
CA LEU A 56 20.08 -8.66 -6.66
C LEU A 56 20.79 -8.90 -8.00
N LYS A 57 21.99 -9.49 -7.98
CA LYS A 57 22.76 -9.81 -9.21
C LYS A 57 22.09 -10.92 -10.05
N GLU A 58 21.23 -11.73 -9.43
CA GLU A 58 20.48 -12.80 -10.08
C GLU A 58 19.13 -12.31 -10.68
N LEU A 59 18.75 -11.03 -10.45
CA LEU A 59 17.54 -10.47 -11.07
C LEU A 59 17.68 -10.44 -12.59
N PRO A 60 16.61 -10.75 -13.34
CA PRO A 60 16.60 -10.69 -14.80
C PRO A 60 16.45 -9.25 -15.35
N CYS A 61 16.58 -8.23 -14.51
CA CYS A 61 16.41 -6.82 -14.84
C CYS A 61 17.47 -5.96 -14.12
N GLU A 62 17.56 -4.70 -14.49
CA GLU A 62 18.41 -3.73 -13.81
C GLU A 62 17.88 -3.41 -12.40
N TYR A 63 18.78 -2.98 -11.52
CA TYR A 63 18.40 -2.47 -10.20
C TYR A 63 19.22 -1.25 -9.81
N GLU A 64 18.60 -0.39 -9.04
CA GLU A 64 19.23 0.78 -8.44
C GLU A 64 18.93 0.84 -6.94
N ILE A 65 19.87 1.40 -6.16
CA ILE A 65 19.73 1.52 -4.71
C ILE A 65 20.02 2.97 -4.32
N PHE A 66 19.02 3.62 -3.72
CA PHE A 66 19.15 4.96 -3.17
C PHE A 66 19.15 4.90 -1.65
N HIS A 67 20.07 5.62 -1.01
CA HIS A 67 20.14 5.71 0.45
C HIS A 67 19.56 7.04 0.93
N ILE A 68 18.53 6.96 1.76
CA ILE A 68 17.81 8.09 2.34
C ILE A 68 18.17 8.17 3.83
N ALA A 69 18.55 9.34 4.32
CA ALA A 69 18.81 9.50 5.75
C ALA A 69 17.48 9.42 6.52
N LYS A 70 17.50 8.81 7.71
CA LYS A 70 16.29 8.61 8.52
C LYS A 70 15.52 9.90 8.81
N LYS A 71 16.23 11.02 8.98
CA LYS A 71 15.63 12.35 9.20
C LYS A 71 14.82 12.85 7.99
N ASP A 72 15.18 12.38 6.78
CA ASP A 72 14.57 12.79 5.51
C ASP A 72 13.44 11.84 5.09
N PHE A 73 13.29 10.71 5.79
CA PHE A 73 12.26 9.73 5.52
C PHE A 73 10.87 10.24 5.91
N ASP A 74 9.91 10.12 5.03
CA ASP A 74 8.48 10.04 5.28
C ASP A 74 7.81 9.13 4.23
N HIS A 75 6.60 8.66 4.52
CA HIS A 75 5.95 7.64 3.71
C HIS A 75 5.66 8.12 2.28
N GLY A 76 5.09 9.33 2.13
CA GLY A 76 4.78 9.89 0.83
C GLY A 76 6.01 10.36 0.08
N GLY A 77 6.86 11.21 0.69
CA GLY A 77 8.03 11.79 0.04
C GLY A 77 9.07 10.76 -0.40
N THR A 78 9.27 9.70 0.38
CA THR A 78 10.17 8.61 -0.02
C THR A 78 9.65 7.88 -1.24
N ARG A 79 8.35 7.56 -1.31
CA ARG A 79 7.75 6.93 -2.50
C ARG A 79 7.68 7.86 -3.68
N GLN A 80 7.39 9.15 -3.46
CA GLN A 80 7.41 10.17 -4.50
C GLN A 80 8.81 10.28 -5.13
N PHE A 81 9.86 10.33 -4.32
CA PHE A 81 11.24 10.29 -4.82
C PHE A 81 11.50 9.04 -5.68
N GLY A 82 11.02 7.86 -5.25
CA GLY A 82 11.13 6.64 -6.04
C GLY A 82 10.37 6.70 -7.36
N ALA A 83 9.17 7.29 -7.37
CA ALA A 83 8.40 7.51 -8.60
C ALA A 83 9.13 8.42 -9.59
N GLU A 84 9.84 9.44 -9.10
CA GLU A 84 10.62 10.38 -9.92
C GLU A 84 11.85 9.72 -10.56
N GLN A 85 12.34 8.61 -10.01
CA GLN A 85 13.43 7.84 -10.60
C GLN A 85 12.92 6.90 -11.71
N SER A 86 11.61 6.67 -11.84
CA SER A 86 11.03 5.76 -12.82
C SER A 86 10.58 6.49 -14.07
N ASP A 87 10.89 5.90 -15.23
CA ASP A 87 10.38 6.29 -16.55
C ASP A 87 9.45 5.22 -17.17
N ALA A 88 9.16 4.16 -16.44
CA ALA A 88 8.28 3.08 -16.87
C ALA A 88 6.82 3.52 -17.04
N ASP A 89 6.05 2.79 -17.84
CA ASP A 89 4.61 3.04 -18.05
C ASP A 89 3.79 2.83 -16.77
N ALA A 90 4.24 1.90 -15.92
CA ALA A 90 3.66 1.65 -14.60
C ALA A 90 4.74 1.46 -13.52
N MET A 91 4.39 1.86 -12.30
CA MET A 91 5.23 1.72 -11.11
C MET A 91 4.52 0.84 -10.10
N ILE A 92 5.17 -0.21 -9.60
CA ILE A 92 4.66 -1.05 -8.52
C ILE A 92 5.41 -0.71 -7.24
N PHE A 93 4.71 -0.14 -6.26
CA PHE A 93 5.25 0.02 -4.91
C PHE A 93 5.02 -1.26 -4.12
N MET A 94 6.06 -1.73 -3.43
CA MET A 94 5.99 -2.90 -2.54
C MET A 94 6.72 -2.62 -1.24
N THR A 95 6.15 -3.02 -0.10
CA THR A 95 6.94 -3.04 1.15
C THR A 95 7.92 -4.22 1.12
N GLN A 96 9.09 -4.05 1.77
CA GLN A 96 10.17 -5.06 1.76
C GLN A 96 9.77 -6.46 2.26
N ASP A 97 8.62 -6.59 2.89
CA ASP A 97 8.11 -7.83 3.47
C ASP A 97 6.81 -8.33 2.80
N ALA A 98 6.45 -7.75 1.65
CA ALA A 98 5.35 -8.20 0.81
C ALA A 98 5.86 -9.17 -0.26
N VAL A 99 5.88 -10.46 0.07
CA VAL A 99 6.45 -11.50 -0.80
C VAL A 99 5.41 -11.93 -1.85
N PRO A 100 5.73 -11.92 -3.16
CA PRO A 100 4.85 -12.49 -4.19
C PRO A 100 4.43 -13.93 -3.83
N ALA A 101 3.13 -14.21 -3.90
CA ALA A 101 2.62 -15.53 -3.55
C ALA A 101 2.75 -16.57 -4.70
N ASP A 102 2.87 -16.07 -5.92
CA ASP A 102 3.06 -16.84 -7.15
C ASP A 102 3.75 -15.99 -8.23
N GLU A 103 4.00 -16.58 -9.38
CA GLU A 103 4.67 -15.95 -10.53
C GLU A 103 3.79 -14.97 -11.32
N PHE A 104 2.53 -14.82 -10.98
CA PHE A 104 1.56 -14.01 -11.73
C PHE A 104 1.30 -12.61 -11.12
N LEU A 105 1.94 -12.25 -10.01
CA LEU A 105 1.65 -11.01 -9.28
C LEU A 105 1.71 -9.78 -10.19
N VAL A 106 2.82 -9.57 -10.90
CA VAL A 106 3.05 -8.40 -11.74
C VAL A 106 2.06 -8.38 -12.91
N GLU A 107 1.89 -9.53 -13.59
CA GLU A 107 0.94 -9.69 -14.70
C GLU A 107 -0.48 -9.31 -14.28
N LYS A 108 -0.96 -9.81 -13.13
CA LYS A 108 -2.33 -9.56 -12.65
C LYS A 108 -2.54 -8.11 -12.19
N LEU A 109 -1.52 -7.44 -11.68
CA LEU A 109 -1.58 -6.00 -11.40
C LEU A 109 -1.67 -5.20 -12.69
N VAL A 110 -0.84 -5.51 -13.68
CA VAL A 110 -0.84 -4.85 -14.99
C VAL A 110 -2.18 -5.06 -15.71
N GLU A 111 -2.71 -6.28 -15.72
CA GLU A 111 -4.03 -6.58 -16.28
C GLU A 111 -5.17 -5.80 -15.59
N SER A 112 -5.04 -5.56 -14.28
CA SER A 112 -6.05 -4.79 -13.52
C SER A 112 -5.90 -3.28 -13.69
N LEU A 113 -4.71 -2.81 -14.06
CA LEU A 113 -4.39 -1.41 -14.24
C LEU A 113 -4.71 -0.91 -15.66
N PHE A 114 -4.52 -1.76 -16.66
CA PHE A 114 -4.72 -1.44 -18.06
C PHE A 114 -5.81 -2.34 -18.68
N SER A 115 -6.81 -1.71 -19.29
CA SER A 115 -7.82 -2.45 -20.07
C SER A 115 -7.18 -3.14 -21.28
N LYS A 116 -7.88 -4.15 -21.86
CA LYS A 116 -7.39 -4.80 -23.08
C LYS A 116 -7.26 -3.80 -24.25
N GLU A 117 -8.09 -2.78 -24.30
CA GLU A 117 -8.06 -1.72 -25.32
C GLU A 117 -6.87 -0.78 -25.11
N ASP A 118 -6.52 -0.43 -23.84
CA ASP A 118 -5.32 0.33 -23.52
C ASP A 118 -4.05 -0.43 -23.92
N GLN A 119 -4.04 -1.74 -23.72
CA GLN A 119 -2.89 -2.61 -24.08
C GLN A 119 -2.71 -2.70 -25.62
N VAL A 120 -3.79 -2.68 -26.39
CA VAL A 120 -3.75 -2.66 -27.85
C VAL A 120 -3.33 -1.29 -28.38
N SER A 121 -3.86 -0.21 -27.79
CA SER A 121 -3.50 1.17 -28.17
C SER A 121 -2.03 1.48 -27.94
N ALA A 122 -1.46 1.02 -26.84
CA ALA A 122 -0.02 1.17 -26.55
C ALA A 122 0.86 0.45 -27.59
N ARG A 123 0.42 -0.70 -28.14
CA ARG A 123 1.11 -1.39 -29.25
C ARG A 123 0.96 -0.69 -30.59
N VAL A 124 -0.14 0.03 -30.82
CA VAL A 124 -0.42 0.76 -32.07
C VAL A 124 0.25 2.13 -32.08
N GLN A 125 0.36 2.80 -30.94
CA GLN A 125 1.03 4.11 -30.82
C GLN A 125 2.54 4.07 -31.00
N GLN A 126 3.20 2.92 -30.86
CA GLN A 126 4.56 2.73 -31.34
C GLN A 126 4.67 2.83 -32.89
N ASN A 127 3.56 2.76 -33.60
CA ASN A 127 3.50 2.79 -35.08
C ASN A 127 2.76 3.99 -35.68
N ALA A 128 2.21 4.90 -34.90
CA ALA A 128 1.49 6.07 -35.43
C ALA A 128 1.55 7.26 -34.46
N MET A 129 2.54 8.12 -34.62
CA MET A 129 2.42 9.54 -34.24
C MET A 129 1.42 10.21 -35.21
N GLU A 130 0.47 10.93 -34.65
CA GLU A 130 -0.58 11.78 -35.24
C GLU A 130 -1.98 11.19 -35.17
N VAL A 131 -2.80 11.69 -34.23
CA VAL A 131 -3.99 12.50 -34.49
C VAL A 131 -4.61 12.92 -33.14
N ALA A 132 -4.80 14.23 -33.00
CA ALA A 132 -5.33 14.90 -31.82
C ALA A 132 -6.85 14.73 -31.67
N GLY A 133 -7.30 14.75 -30.40
CA GLY A 133 -8.62 15.20 -30.00
C GLY A 133 -9.71 14.15 -30.00
N ALA A 134 -9.93 13.47 -28.90
CA ALA A 134 -11.17 12.75 -28.64
C ALA A 134 -11.78 13.18 -27.29
N ASP A 135 -13.03 13.61 -27.39
CA ASP A 135 -13.93 14.03 -26.31
C ASP A 135 -14.17 12.88 -25.30
N LYS A 136 -13.98 13.15 -24.00
CA LYS A 136 -14.06 12.17 -22.89
C LYS A 136 -15.51 11.84 -22.46
N SER A 137 -16.51 11.99 -23.33
CA SER A 137 -17.93 11.76 -23.01
C SER A 137 -18.57 10.62 -23.81
N ALA A 138 -18.03 9.42 -23.68
CA ALA A 138 -18.77 8.21 -24.08
C ALA A 138 -18.58 7.16 -22.98
N GLN A 139 -19.64 6.44 -22.63
CA GLN A 139 -19.70 5.32 -21.69
C GLN A 139 -18.68 4.21 -22.04
N GLY A 140 -17.40 4.50 -21.83
CA GLY A 140 -16.29 3.57 -21.92
C GLY A 140 -15.79 3.23 -20.50
N ASP A 141 -15.16 2.10 -20.32
CA ASP A 141 -14.62 1.63 -19.05
C ASP A 141 -13.78 2.73 -18.38
N CYS A 142 -14.05 2.97 -17.08
CA CYS A 142 -13.34 3.98 -16.29
C CYS A 142 -11.85 3.63 -16.24
N LEU A 143 -10.97 4.57 -16.65
CA LEU A 143 -9.53 4.37 -16.54
C LEU A 143 -9.12 4.15 -15.10
N VAL A 144 -8.32 3.12 -14.86
CA VAL A 144 -7.83 2.76 -13.52
C VAL A 144 -6.51 3.46 -13.26
N ALA A 145 -6.45 4.31 -12.22
CA ALA A 145 -5.22 5.01 -11.85
C ALA A 145 -4.28 4.16 -10.98
N VAL A 146 -4.85 3.31 -10.14
CA VAL A 146 -4.10 2.43 -9.24
C VAL A 146 -4.77 1.09 -9.06
N ALA A 147 -4.00 0.00 -9.05
CA ALA A 147 -4.44 -1.36 -8.78
C ALA A 147 -3.64 -1.96 -7.62
N TYR A 148 -4.29 -2.45 -6.56
CA TYR A 148 -3.60 -3.03 -5.40
C TYR A 148 -3.87 -4.51 -5.22
N ALA A 149 -2.85 -5.21 -4.72
CA ALA A 149 -2.83 -6.65 -4.59
C ALA A 149 -3.61 -7.15 -3.36
N ARG A 150 -4.01 -8.42 -3.43
CA ARG A 150 -4.58 -9.17 -2.32
C ARG A 150 -3.48 -9.61 -1.36
N GLN A 151 -3.62 -9.23 -0.08
CA GLN A 151 -2.71 -9.66 0.97
C GLN A 151 -3.19 -10.98 1.59
N LEU A 152 -2.35 -12.00 1.49
CA LEU A 152 -2.52 -13.30 2.14
C LEU A 152 -1.79 -13.31 3.49
N PRO A 153 -2.32 -14.00 4.51
CA PRO A 153 -1.63 -14.12 5.78
C PRO A 153 -0.38 -15.01 5.67
N LYS A 154 0.69 -14.68 6.40
CA LYS A 154 1.84 -15.56 6.62
C LYS A 154 1.39 -16.83 7.34
N HIS A 155 2.16 -17.90 7.22
CA HIS A 155 1.82 -19.21 7.77
C HIS A 155 1.76 -19.20 9.32
N ASP A 156 2.58 -18.38 9.99
CA ASP A 156 2.66 -18.18 11.44
C ASP A 156 1.67 -17.11 11.97
N CYS A 157 0.80 -16.63 11.10
CA CYS A 157 -0.14 -15.56 11.39
C CYS A 157 -1.21 -16.01 12.41
N HIS A 158 -1.47 -15.18 13.40
CA HIS A 158 -2.51 -15.43 14.40
C HIS A 158 -3.91 -15.52 13.75
N ILE A 159 -4.76 -16.41 14.26
CA ILE A 159 -6.11 -16.69 13.72
C ILE A 159 -6.95 -15.42 13.51
N VAL A 160 -6.88 -14.48 14.44
CA VAL A 160 -7.61 -13.20 14.32
C VAL A 160 -7.09 -12.36 13.16
N GLU A 161 -5.78 -12.31 12.98
CA GLU A 161 -5.17 -11.57 11.87
C GLU A 161 -5.43 -12.29 10.53
N GLN A 162 -5.41 -13.63 10.49
CA GLN A 162 -5.83 -14.39 9.30
C GLN A 162 -7.25 -14.01 8.87
N TYR A 163 -8.18 -13.94 9.83
CA TYR A 163 -9.54 -13.53 9.54
C TYR A 163 -9.63 -12.06 9.09
N THR A 164 -8.85 -11.17 9.72
CA THR A 164 -8.76 -9.76 9.33
C THR A 164 -8.31 -9.60 7.88
N ARG A 165 -7.31 -10.37 7.43
CA ARG A 165 -6.87 -10.40 6.02
C ARG A 165 -7.99 -10.89 5.10
N GLN A 166 -8.66 -11.98 5.43
CA GLN A 166 -9.79 -12.50 4.65
C GLN A 166 -10.95 -11.51 4.55
N PHE A 167 -11.24 -10.78 5.62
CA PHE A 167 -12.29 -9.76 5.66
C PHE A 167 -11.96 -8.54 4.78
N ASN A 168 -10.72 -8.06 4.83
CA ASN A 168 -10.29 -6.87 4.09
C ASN A 168 -9.92 -7.15 2.64
N TYR A 169 -9.49 -8.38 2.33
CA TYR A 169 -9.02 -8.81 1.02
C TYR A 169 -9.82 -10.03 0.51
N PRO A 170 -11.08 -9.82 0.08
CA PRO A 170 -11.94 -10.90 -0.43
C PRO A 170 -11.37 -11.53 -1.70
N LYS A 171 -11.95 -12.67 -2.12
CA LYS A 171 -11.50 -13.42 -3.33
C LYS A 171 -11.95 -12.82 -4.65
N GLN A 172 -12.77 -11.78 -4.63
CA GLN A 172 -13.35 -11.17 -5.83
C GLN A 172 -12.71 -9.82 -6.10
N SER A 173 -12.20 -9.63 -7.30
CA SER A 173 -11.67 -8.36 -7.80
C SER A 173 -12.81 -7.34 -7.98
N ARG A 174 -12.47 -6.06 -7.87
CA ARG A 174 -13.42 -4.97 -8.05
C ARG A 174 -12.72 -3.68 -8.45
N VAL A 175 -13.25 -2.99 -9.44
CA VAL A 175 -12.92 -1.57 -9.69
C VAL A 175 -13.89 -0.71 -8.88
N LYS A 176 -13.35 0.24 -8.14
CA LYS A 176 -14.09 1.19 -7.30
C LYS A 176 -14.05 2.56 -7.97
N THR A 177 -15.18 3.24 -7.96
CA THR A 177 -15.38 4.55 -8.56
C THR A 177 -16.15 5.47 -7.61
N LYS A 178 -16.36 6.72 -7.98
CA LYS A 178 -17.13 7.69 -7.19
C LYS A 178 -18.57 7.20 -6.89
N ALA A 179 -19.15 6.42 -7.80
CA ALA A 179 -20.48 5.83 -7.62
C ALA A 179 -20.57 4.83 -6.46
N ASP A 180 -19.44 4.31 -6.00
CA ASP A 180 -19.38 3.34 -4.90
C ASP A 180 -19.36 3.98 -3.49
N ILE A 181 -19.16 5.29 -3.37
CA ILE A 181 -19.07 6.00 -2.07
C ILE A 181 -20.29 5.72 -1.19
N PRO A 182 -21.55 5.80 -1.68
CA PRO A 182 -22.71 5.55 -0.83
C PRO A 182 -22.79 4.13 -0.26
N THR A 183 -22.19 3.13 -0.93
CA THR A 183 -22.28 1.72 -0.55
C THR A 183 -21.03 1.21 0.19
N LEU A 184 -19.85 1.67 -0.21
CA LEU A 184 -18.57 1.23 0.35
C LEU A 184 -18.01 2.19 1.41
N GLY A 185 -18.48 3.43 1.45
CA GLY A 185 -17.94 4.44 2.36
C GLY A 185 -16.44 4.61 2.17
N ILE A 186 -15.69 4.60 3.28
CA ILE A 186 -14.22 4.74 3.28
C ILE A 186 -13.48 3.67 2.45
N LYS A 187 -14.09 2.49 2.26
CA LYS A 187 -13.48 1.43 1.43
C LYS A 187 -13.39 1.79 -0.04
N THR A 188 -14.14 2.79 -0.50
CA THR A 188 -14.00 3.32 -1.87
C THR A 188 -12.57 3.84 -2.10
N PHE A 189 -12.03 4.55 -1.12
CA PHE A 189 -10.69 5.13 -1.18
C PHE A 189 -9.57 4.18 -0.73
N PHE A 190 -9.91 2.98 -0.24
CA PHE A 190 -8.91 2.06 0.26
C PHE A 190 -7.98 1.59 -0.85
N CYS A 191 -6.70 1.82 -0.68
CA CYS A 191 -5.57 1.31 -1.44
C CYS A 191 -4.52 0.79 -0.47
N SER A 192 -3.50 0.09 -0.94
CA SER A 192 -2.42 -0.37 -0.06
C SER A 192 -1.11 -0.55 -0.79
N ASP A 193 -0.16 0.33 -0.49
CA ASP A 193 1.23 0.28 -0.95
C ASP A 193 2.07 -0.84 -0.33
N VAL A 194 1.43 -1.74 0.40
CA VAL A 194 2.02 -3.05 0.65
C VAL A 194 2.36 -3.73 -0.67
N CYS A 195 1.46 -3.62 -1.68
CA CYS A 195 1.73 -3.91 -3.08
C CYS A 195 0.66 -3.25 -3.94
N ALA A 196 1.02 -2.20 -4.68
CA ALA A 196 0.12 -1.47 -5.56
C ALA A 196 0.82 -0.96 -6.81
N ALA A 197 0.16 -1.10 -7.96
CA ALA A 197 0.61 -0.63 -9.26
C ALA A 197 -0.11 0.68 -9.63
N TYR A 198 0.63 1.65 -10.09
CA TYR A 198 0.16 2.98 -10.49
C TYR A 198 0.45 3.21 -11.97
N ARG A 199 -0.52 3.72 -12.73
CA ARG A 199 -0.28 4.26 -14.06
C ARG A 199 0.54 5.53 -13.95
N ARG A 200 1.70 5.58 -14.60
CA ARG A 200 2.61 6.73 -14.51
C ARG A 200 2.01 8.01 -15.05
N ASP A 201 1.30 7.95 -16.18
CA ASP A 201 0.62 9.09 -16.79
C ASP A 201 -0.39 9.73 -15.82
N LEU A 202 -1.28 8.92 -15.25
CA LEU A 202 -2.28 9.38 -14.29
C LEU A 202 -1.66 9.77 -12.93
N PHE A 203 -0.59 9.08 -12.52
CA PHE A 203 0.12 9.44 -11.29
C PHE A 203 0.71 10.85 -11.39
N GLN A 204 1.31 11.19 -12.53
CA GLN A 204 1.84 12.53 -12.78
C GLN A 204 0.75 13.58 -12.94
N GLU A 205 -0.33 13.27 -13.68
CA GLU A 205 -1.50 14.15 -13.85
C GLU A 205 -2.12 14.53 -12.50
N LEU A 206 -2.21 13.56 -11.58
CA LEU A 206 -2.81 13.74 -10.25
C LEU A 206 -1.85 14.34 -9.21
N GLY A 207 -0.60 14.62 -9.57
CA GLY A 207 0.40 15.24 -8.70
C GLY A 207 1.17 14.28 -7.80
N GLY A 208 1.01 12.96 -7.96
CA GLY A 208 1.75 11.94 -7.23
C GLY A 208 1.35 11.81 -5.76
N PHE A 209 2.32 11.38 -4.94
CA PHE A 209 2.09 11.24 -3.49
C PHE A 209 2.30 12.56 -2.76
N GLU A 210 1.41 12.86 -1.84
CA GLU A 210 1.52 13.99 -0.92
C GLU A 210 2.69 13.80 0.06
N SER A 211 3.40 14.89 0.38
CA SER A 211 4.53 14.92 1.32
C SER A 211 4.60 16.30 2.00
N PRO A 212 4.91 16.37 3.31
CA PRO A 212 5.12 15.23 4.22
C PRO A 212 3.81 14.61 4.71
N VAL A 213 3.74 13.29 4.79
CA VAL A 213 2.59 12.56 5.37
C VAL A 213 3.04 11.56 6.41
N ILE A 214 2.25 11.43 7.49
CA ILE A 214 2.54 10.47 8.55
C ILE A 214 2.08 9.05 8.19
N PHE A 215 0.98 8.93 7.41
CA PHE A 215 0.33 7.67 7.02
C PHE A 215 -0.71 7.90 5.92
N ASN A 216 -1.12 6.84 5.17
CA ASN A 216 -2.21 6.83 4.18
C ASN A 216 -1.91 7.57 2.86
N GLU A 217 -0.68 7.75 2.46
CA GLU A 217 -0.31 8.34 1.16
C GLU A 217 -1.03 7.64 -0.01
N ASP A 218 -1.17 6.32 0.09
CA ASP A 218 -1.87 5.46 -0.86
C ASP A 218 -3.38 5.75 -0.92
N MET A 219 -4.01 5.97 0.24
CA MET A 219 -5.43 6.32 0.30
C MET A 219 -5.70 7.75 -0.17
N PHE A 220 -4.77 8.69 0.05
CA PHE A 220 -4.91 10.07 -0.44
C PHE A 220 -4.84 10.11 -1.95
N PHE A 221 -3.88 9.39 -2.56
CA PHE A 221 -3.81 9.25 -4.00
C PHE A 221 -5.08 8.60 -4.56
N ALA A 222 -5.54 7.50 -3.94
CA ALA A 222 -6.75 6.80 -4.36
C ALA A 222 -8.01 7.69 -4.26
N ALA A 223 -8.12 8.51 -3.21
CA ALA A 223 -9.22 9.47 -3.07
C ALA A 223 -9.16 10.55 -4.16
N ASN A 224 -7.97 11.11 -4.41
CA ASN A 224 -7.75 12.08 -5.48
C ASN A 224 -8.11 11.50 -6.86
N ALA A 225 -7.69 10.27 -7.15
CA ALA A 225 -8.06 9.57 -8.39
C ALA A 225 -9.58 9.41 -8.54
N ILE A 226 -10.28 8.96 -7.49
CA ILE A 226 -11.75 8.81 -7.49
C ILE A 226 -12.45 10.16 -7.72
N GLU A 227 -11.99 11.24 -7.08
CA GLU A 227 -12.57 12.58 -7.26
C GLU A 227 -12.38 13.11 -8.68
N HIS A 228 -11.29 12.75 -9.35
CA HIS A 228 -11.04 13.09 -10.76
C HIS A 228 -11.70 12.14 -11.77
N GLY A 229 -12.52 11.18 -11.30
CA GLY A 229 -13.28 10.27 -12.15
C GLY A 229 -12.54 9.02 -12.60
N TYR A 230 -11.35 8.74 -12.00
CA TYR A 230 -10.59 7.52 -12.25
C TYR A 230 -11.00 6.39 -11.31
N GLY A 231 -10.69 5.16 -11.71
CA GLY A 231 -10.94 3.96 -10.94
C GLY A 231 -9.78 3.57 -10.02
N VAL A 232 -10.13 2.89 -8.92
CA VAL A 232 -9.19 2.21 -8.02
C VAL A 232 -9.51 0.72 -8.05
N ALA A 233 -8.62 -0.11 -8.60
CA ALA A 233 -8.83 -1.54 -8.74
C ALA A 233 -8.30 -2.31 -7.53
N TYR A 234 -9.11 -3.22 -7.02
CA TYR A 234 -8.66 -4.31 -6.16
C TYR A 234 -8.45 -5.55 -7.03
N ALA A 235 -7.21 -5.99 -7.15
CA ALA A 235 -6.79 -7.14 -7.95
C ALA A 235 -6.69 -8.40 -7.06
N ALA A 236 -7.78 -9.15 -6.91
CA ALA A 236 -7.81 -10.31 -6.02
C ALA A 236 -6.90 -11.48 -6.46
N ASP A 237 -6.57 -11.55 -7.74
CA ASP A 237 -5.70 -12.57 -8.32
C ASP A 237 -4.22 -12.19 -8.27
N ALA A 238 -3.89 -10.90 -8.13
CA ALA A 238 -2.56 -10.42 -7.77
C ALA A 238 -2.34 -10.62 -6.27
N LYS A 239 -1.43 -11.51 -5.86
CA LYS A 239 -1.34 -11.96 -4.46
C LYS A 239 0.06 -11.74 -3.89
N VAL A 240 0.09 -11.20 -2.67
CA VAL A 240 1.30 -11.13 -1.85
C VAL A 240 1.06 -11.75 -0.49
N VAL A 241 2.07 -12.41 0.07
CA VAL A 241 2.06 -12.91 1.44
C VAL A 241 2.57 -11.80 2.36
N HIS A 242 1.66 -11.21 3.15
CA HIS A 242 1.99 -10.12 4.07
C HIS A 242 1.04 -10.11 5.26
N SER A 243 1.56 -10.17 6.46
CA SER A 243 0.80 -9.99 7.71
C SER A 243 1.74 -9.73 8.88
N HIS A 244 1.20 -9.12 9.95
CA HIS A 244 1.94 -8.82 11.16
C HIS A 244 1.15 -9.25 12.40
N ASN A 245 1.79 -9.96 13.31
CA ASN A 245 1.24 -10.29 14.61
C ASN A 245 1.52 -9.15 15.62
N TYR A 246 0.86 -7.99 15.41
CA TYR A 246 1.09 -6.84 16.27
C TYR A 246 0.66 -7.08 17.71
N THR A 247 1.46 -6.61 18.65
CA THR A 247 1.10 -6.48 20.06
C THR A 247 0.06 -5.37 20.26
N MET A 248 -0.61 -5.35 21.42
CA MET A 248 -1.55 -4.27 21.78
C MET A 248 -0.89 -2.88 21.71
N GLY A 249 0.38 -2.76 22.17
CA GLY A 249 1.13 -1.51 22.11
C GLY A 249 1.40 -1.06 20.66
N GLN A 250 1.84 -1.98 19.80
CA GLN A 250 2.06 -1.68 18.38
C GLN A 250 0.74 -1.28 17.68
N GLN A 251 -0.38 -1.94 18.01
CA GLN A 251 -1.70 -1.54 17.53
C GLN A 251 -2.08 -0.12 17.97
N PHE A 252 -1.76 0.24 19.23
CA PHE A 252 -1.98 1.60 19.74
C PHE A 252 -1.20 2.63 18.91
N HIS A 253 0.11 2.47 18.77
CA HIS A 253 0.96 3.42 18.06
C HIS A 253 0.56 3.57 16.59
N ARG A 254 0.30 2.46 15.90
CA ARG A 254 -0.15 2.46 14.50
C ARG A 254 -1.49 3.19 14.33
N ASN A 255 -2.47 2.93 15.22
CA ASN A 255 -3.77 3.57 15.13
C ASN A 255 -3.74 5.04 15.58
N PHE A 256 -2.76 5.43 16.41
CA PHE A 256 -2.50 6.84 16.69
C PHE A 256 -2.10 7.60 15.42
N ASP A 257 -1.08 7.12 14.70
CA ASP A 257 -0.63 7.76 13.46
C ASP A 257 -1.72 7.74 12.37
N LEU A 258 -2.45 6.63 12.24
CA LEU A 258 -3.60 6.52 11.34
C LEU A 258 -4.65 7.61 11.60
N ALA A 259 -5.00 7.82 12.88
CA ALA A 259 -6.03 8.79 13.27
C ALA A 259 -5.54 10.25 13.11
N VAL A 260 -4.26 10.52 13.36
CA VAL A 260 -3.63 11.81 13.07
C VAL A 260 -3.77 12.11 11.58
N SER A 261 -3.35 11.18 10.73
CA SER A 261 -3.43 11.29 9.28
C SER A 261 -4.87 11.56 8.80
N GLN A 262 -5.85 10.79 9.27
CA GLN A 262 -7.26 10.99 8.92
C GLN A 262 -7.83 12.32 9.43
N LYS A 263 -7.32 12.84 10.53
CA LYS A 263 -7.77 14.14 11.04
C LYS A 263 -7.19 15.29 10.22
N GLN A 264 -5.93 15.19 9.82
CA GLN A 264 -5.27 16.21 8.98
C GLN A 264 -5.93 16.30 7.60
N HIS A 265 -6.49 15.19 7.08
CA HIS A 265 -7.17 15.12 5.80
C HIS A 265 -8.68 14.88 5.97
N SER A 266 -9.29 15.70 6.83
CA SER A 266 -10.72 15.60 7.14
C SER A 266 -11.63 15.90 5.95
N GLU A 267 -11.15 16.59 4.93
CA GLU A 267 -11.84 16.83 3.64
C GLU A 267 -12.12 15.52 2.91
N ILE A 268 -11.21 14.52 3.00
CA ILE A 268 -11.39 13.19 2.42
C ILE A 268 -12.20 12.29 3.36
N PHE A 269 -11.79 12.23 4.63
CA PHE A 269 -12.34 11.26 5.60
C PHE A 269 -13.54 11.75 6.39
N GLY A 270 -13.84 13.05 6.37
CA GLY A 270 -14.98 13.62 7.09
C GLY A 270 -16.35 13.23 6.52
N GLN A 271 -16.39 12.85 5.25
CA GLN A 271 -17.62 12.43 4.56
C GLN A 271 -17.95 10.94 4.76
N VAL A 272 -16.99 10.13 5.24
CA VAL A 272 -17.11 8.68 5.35
C VAL A 272 -16.59 8.19 6.70
N SER A 273 -17.37 7.36 7.41
CA SER A 273 -16.99 6.85 8.74
C SER A 273 -16.11 5.61 8.63
N SER A 274 -14.86 5.72 9.12
CA SER A 274 -13.98 4.56 9.31
C SER A 274 -14.41 3.67 10.50
N GLU A 275 -15.13 4.24 11.46
CA GLU A 275 -15.59 3.56 12.68
C GLU A 275 -16.66 2.50 12.39
N ALA A 276 -17.54 2.77 11.40
CA ALA A 276 -18.56 1.81 10.98
C ALA A 276 -17.94 0.50 10.44
N GLU A 277 -16.90 0.60 9.60
CA GLU A 277 -16.19 -0.57 9.09
C GLU A 277 -15.40 -1.29 10.19
N GLY A 278 -14.79 -0.55 11.11
CA GLY A 278 -14.14 -1.13 12.29
C GLY A 278 -15.11 -1.96 13.14
N MET A 279 -16.31 -1.43 13.42
CA MET A 279 -17.34 -2.14 14.17
C MET A 279 -17.87 -3.37 13.44
N LYS A 280 -18.01 -3.30 12.11
CA LYS A 280 -18.39 -4.45 11.28
C LYS A 280 -17.34 -5.57 11.35
N LEU A 281 -16.04 -5.22 11.26
CA LEU A 281 -14.96 -6.18 11.45
C LEU A 281 -15.00 -6.83 12.84
N VAL A 282 -15.21 -6.06 13.91
CA VAL A 282 -15.31 -6.58 15.29
C VAL A 282 -16.44 -7.59 15.41
N LYS A 283 -17.66 -7.24 14.99
CA LYS A 283 -18.80 -8.16 15.03
C LYS A 283 -18.57 -9.44 14.23
N SER A 284 -18.02 -9.31 13.02
CA SER A 284 -17.73 -10.45 12.13
C SER A 284 -16.64 -11.34 12.71
N THR A 285 -15.60 -10.77 13.34
CA THR A 285 -14.52 -11.53 13.99
C THR A 285 -15.06 -12.34 15.17
N ILE A 286 -15.90 -11.76 16.02
CA ILE A 286 -16.52 -12.46 17.14
C ILE A 286 -17.36 -13.64 16.63
N ALA A 287 -18.23 -13.42 15.65
CA ALA A 287 -19.03 -14.48 15.01
C ALA A 287 -18.16 -15.60 14.42
N TYR A 288 -17.07 -15.23 13.74
CA TYR A 288 -16.10 -16.19 13.20
C TYR A 288 -15.45 -17.05 14.30
N LEU A 289 -15.02 -16.45 15.42
CA LEU A 289 -14.39 -17.16 16.54
C LEU A 289 -15.35 -18.17 17.18
N PHE A 290 -16.65 -17.86 17.31
CA PHE A 290 -17.66 -18.82 17.72
C PHE A 290 -17.83 -19.95 16.70
N LYS A 291 -17.90 -19.60 15.40
CA LYS A 291 -18.04 -20.59 14.31
C LYS A 291 -16.92 -21.63 14.30
N ILE A 292 -15.67 -21.21 14.52
CA ILE A 292 -14.49 -22.11 14.55
C ILE A 292 -14.26 -22.75 15.92
N ARG A 293 -15.20 -22.59 16.88
CA ARG A 293 -15.15 -23.12 18.24
C ARG A 293 -13.93 -22.69 19.05
N LYS A 294 -13.49 -21.41 18.90
CA LYS A 294 -12.36 -20.83 19.64
C LYS A 294 -12.76 -19.52 20.37
N PRO A 295 -13.85 -19.51 21.18
CA PRO A 295 -14.35 -18.29 21.81
C PRO A 295 -13.38 -17.68 22.84
N TRP A 296 -12.44 -18.47 23.41
CA TRP A 296 -11.41 -17.94 24.32
C TRP A 296 -10.49 -16.90 23.68
N LEU A 297 -10.35 -16.91 22.35
CA LEU A 297 -9.58 -15.90 21.62
C LEU A 297 -10.26 -14.52 21.64
N ILE A 298 -11.54 -14.43 21.99
CA ILE A 298 -12.27 -13.15 22.10
C ILE A 298 -11.63 -12.25 23.14
N PHE A 299 -11.11 -12.83 24.25
CA PHE A 299 -10.42 -12.03 25.27
C PHE A 299 -9.16 -11.36 24.70
N HIS A 300 -8.30 -12.13 24.04
CA HIS A 300 -7.10 -11.60 23.38
C HIS A 300 -7.46 -10.59 22.26
N PHE A 301 -8.47 -10.88 21.47
CA PHE A 301 -8.98 -9.96 20.45
C PHE A 301 -9.49 -8.65 21.07
N GLY A 302 -10.20 -8.74 22.20
CA GLY A 302 -10.68 -7.59 22.95
C GLY A 302 -9.55 -6.66 23.39
N THR A 303 -8.42 -7.21 23.89
CA THR A 303 -7.25 -6.40 24.26
C THR A 303 -6.66 -5.67 23.06
N GLN A 304 -6.60 -6.32 21.88
CA GLN A 304 -6.18 -5.69 20.63
C GLN A 304 -7.12 -4.55 20.20
N CYS A 305 -8.43 -4.76 20.32
CA CYS A 305 -9.42 -3.73 20.03
C CYS A 305 -9.30 -2.51 20.96
N VAL A 306 -9.02 -2.73 22.26
CA VAL A 306 -8.75 -1.65 23.22
C VAL A 306 -7.53 -0.83 22.80
N GLY A 307 -6.42 -1.49 22.44
CA GLY A 307 -5.22 -0.81 21.97
C GLY A 307 -5.49 0.03 20.71
N LYS A 308 -6.18 -0.55 19.72
CA LYS A 308 -6.58 0.14 18.48
C LYS A 308 -7.44 1.38 18.78
N TYR A 309 -8.49 1.20 19.57
CA TYR A 309 -9.43 2.27 19.88
C TYR A 309 -8.76 3.40 20.68
N ALA A 310 -7.96 3.06 21.69
CA ALA A 310 -7.23 4.05 22.49
C ALA A 310 -6.25 4.87 21.64
N GLY A 311 -5.48 4.20 20.77
CA GLY A 311 -4.59 4.87 19.83
C GLY A 311 -5.36 5.79 18.89
N PHE A 312 -6.42 5.29 18.28
CA PHE A 312 -7.27 6.06 17.36
C PHE A 312 -7.91 7.28 18.05
N TRP A 313 -8.47 7.10 19.25
CA TRP A 313 -9.05 8.19 20.00
C TRP A 313 -8.01 9.27 20.34
N MET A 314 -6.84 8.87 20.81
CA MET A 314 -5.76 9.82 21.13
C MET A 314 -5.23 10.52 19.88
N GLY A 315 -5.07 9.83 18.75
CA GLY A 315 -4.67 10.42 17.48
C GLY A 315 -5.69 11.44 16.96
N ARG A 316 -6.98 11.18 17.09
CA ARG A 316 -8.05 12.17 16.77
C ARG A 316 -7.99 13.43 17.63
N HIS A 317 -7.33 13.36 18.79
CA HIS A 317 -7.20 14.49 19.72
C HIS A 317 -5.75 14.93 19.90
N TYR A 318 -4.86 14.65 18.94
CA TYR A 318 -3.41 14.89 19.06
C TYR A 318 -3.07 16.36 19.36
N GLU A 319 -3.87 17.32 18.91
CA GLU A 319 -3.69 18.75 19.14
C GLU A 319 -3.77 19.13 20.64
N LYS A 320 -4.42 18.29 21.47
CA LYS A 320 -4.51 18.48 22.92
C LYS A 320 -3.34 17.84 23.68
N LEU A 321 -2.45 17.15 22.97
CA LEU A 321 -1.30 16.44 23.56
C LEU A 321 -0.07 17.34 23.55
N SER A 322 0.78 17.20 24.57
CA SER A 322 2.12 17.80 24.53
C SER A 322 3.00 17.11 23.48
N ARG A 323 3.99 17.85 22.93
CA ARG A 323 4.97 17.27 22.00
C ARG A 323 5.61 15.98 22.53
N LYS A 324 5.96 15.95 23.83
CA LYS A 324 6.51 14.75 24.47
C LYS A 324 5.56 13.54 24.40
N GLN A 325 4.25 13.76 24.57
CA GLN A 325 3.25 12.70 24.43
C GLN A 325 3.10 12.25 22.99
N ILE A 326 3.04 13.18 22.04
CA ILE A 326 2.99 12.84 20.61
C ILE A 326 4.19 11.99 20.21
N LEU A 327 5.42 12.39 20.53
CA LEU A 327 6.63 11.62 20.22
C LEU A 327 6.68 10.26 20.93
N LYS A 328 5.99 10.11 22.05
CA LYS A 328 5.85 8.80 22.74
C LYS A 328 4.84 7.90 22.03
N TYR A 329 3.81 8.46 21.41
CA TYR A 329 2.69 7.68 20.84
C TYR A 329 2.83 7.41 19.35
N THR A 330 3.57 8.21 18.61
CA THR A 330 3.82 8.01 17.17
C THR A 330 4.81 6.88 16.90
N MET A 331 4.67 6.21 15.77
CA MET A 331 5.71 5.36 15.18
C MET A 331 6.68 6.15 14.31
N ASN A 332 6.33 7.38 13.93
CA ASN A 332 7.05 8.22 12.98
C ASN A 332 7.53 9.55 13.61
N PRO A 333 8.47 9.54 14.58
CA PRO A 333 8.95 10.78 15.20
C PRO A 333 9.55 11.77 14.20
N GLY A 334 10.22 11.30 13.13
CA GLY A 334 10.79 12.14 12.09
C GLY A 334 9.76 12.99 11.34
N TYR A 335 8.53 12.51 11.16
CA TYR A 335 7.44 13.31 10.61
C TYR A 335 7.18 14.57 11.45
N TRP A 336 7.12 14.44 12.77
CA TRP A 336 6.86 15.54 13.70
C TRP A 336 8.01 16.53 13.81
N GLU A 337 9.22 16.11 13.40
CA GLU A 337 10.39 17.02 13.33
C GLU A 337 10.33 17.90 12.06
N LYS A 338 9.71 17.40 10.98
CA LYS A 338 9.57 18.14 9.72
C LYS A 338 8.47 19.21 9.73
N ILE A 339 7.38 18.98 10.47
CA ILE A 339 6.21 19.87 10.47
C ILE A 339 6.22 20.91 11.59
N THR A 340 7.26 20.96 12.39
CA THR A 340 7.50 21.99 13.42
C THR A 340 8.62 22.92 13.00
#